data_6e8b664e620c3130d08bd910de9dafaa
#
_entry.id   6e8b664e620c3130d08bd910de9dafaa
#
_cell.length_a   1.000
_cell.length_b   1.000
_cell.length_c   1.000
_cell.angle_alpha   90.00
_cell.angle_beta   90.00
_cell.angle_gamma   90.00
#
_symmetry.space_group_name_H-M   'P 1'
#
loop_
_entity.id
_entity.type
_entity.pdbx_description
1 polymer ?
#
loop_
_entity_poly.entity_id
_entity_poly.type
_entity_poly.pdbx_seq_one_letter_code
_entity_poly.pdbx_strand_id
1 'polypeptide(L)'
;MTAIGSRIREERERLKLTQRAFGEIGGVEPNAQGKYESGERWPKADYLVAVAQKGVDVLYVLTGERAAELADRLAPAEAKLLANYRALPEHAQLALSAMADAAASLVPNKPDGKRGR
;
A
#
# COMPACT_ATOMS: atom_id res chain seq x y z
N MET A 1 -16.49 15.22 9.42
CA MET A 1 -15.32 14.98 8.58
C MET A 1 -15.02 13.51 8.53
N THR A 2 -14.74 12.98 7.36
CA THR A 2 -14.41 11.58 7.24
C THR A 2 -12.94 11.35 7.54
N ALA A 3 -12.63 10.13 7.96
CA ALA A 3 -11.25 9.75 8.20
C ALA A 3 -10.42 9.84 6.92
N ILE A 4 -11.03 9.52 5.77
CA ILE A 4 -10.34 9.62 4.49
C ILE A 4 -9.90 11.05 4.21
N GLY A 5 -10.79 12.01 4.44
CA GLY A 5 -10.45 13.41 4.22
C GLY A 5 -9.32 13.90 5.11
N SER A 6 -9.37 13.53 6.39
CA SER A 6 -8.31 13.88 7.33
C SER A 6 -6.97 13.30 6.90
N ARG A 7 -6.97 12.07 6.39
CA ARG A 7 -5.74 11.43 5.98
C ARG A 7 -5.19 12.02 4.68
N ILE A 8 -6.08 12.46 3.78
CA ILE A 8 -5.62 13.18 2.58
C ILE A 8 -4.89 14.45 3.00
N ARG A 9 -5.48 15.20 3.94
CA ARG A 9 -4.84 16.41 4.43
C ARG A 9 -3.51 16.10 5.09
N GLU A 10 -3.46 15.05 5.87
CA GLU A 10 -2.23 14.63 6.55
C GLU A 10 -1.12 14.33 5.54
N GLU A 11 -1.46 13.60 4.47
CA GLU A 11 -0.49 13.31 3.42
C GLU A 11 -0.05 14.55 2.69
N ARG A 12 -0.99 15.46 2.43
CA ARG A 12 -0.66 16.73 1.79
C ARG A 12 0.34 17.51 2.63
N GLU A 13 0.08 17.59 3.94
CA GLU A 13 0.96 18.32 4.85
C GLU A 13 2.32 17.64 5.00
N ARG A 14 2.33 16.33 4.98
CA ARG A 14 3.60 15.59 5.03
C ARG A 14 4.48 15.93 3.83
N LEU A 15 3.87 16.08 2.67
CA LEU A 15 4.58 16.43 1.45
C LEU A 15 4.82 17.93 1.33
N LYS A 16 4.32 18.71 2.29
CA LYS A 16 4.52 20.18 2.35
C LYS A 16 3.94 20.89 1.14
N LEU A 17 2.75 20.45 0.73
CA LEU A 17 2.07 21.03 -0.42
C LEU A 17 0.84 21.81 0.00
N THR A 18 0.51 22.84 -0.78
CA THR A 18 -0.74 23.57 -0.60
C THR A 18 -1.89 22.76 -1.18
N GLN A 19 -3.11 23.14 -0.82
CA GLN A 19 -4.29 22.52 -1.44
C GLN A 19 -4.27 22.69 -2.95
N ARG A 20 -3.85 23.85 -3.43
CA ARG A 20 -3.78 24.12 -4.87
C ARG A 20 -2.80 23.17 -5.55
N ALA A 21 -1.59 23.07 -5.02
CA ALA A 21 -0.56 22.21 -5.62
C ALA A 21 -0.97 20.74 -5.58
N PHE A 22 -1.51 20.32 -4.47
CA PHE A 22 -1.94 18.92 -4.33
C PHE A 22 -3.12 18.63 -5.26
N GLY A 23 -4.06 19.56 -5.35
CA GLY A 23 -5.20 19.43 -6.25
C GLY A 23 -4.75 19.31 -7.70
N GLU A 24 -3.76 20.10 -8.10
CA GLU A 24 -3.22 20.02 -9.45
C GLU A 24 -2.66 18.63 -9.76
N ILE A 25 -1.95 18.06 -8.80
CA ILE A 25 -1.45 16.69 -8.96
C ILE A 25 -2.60 15.72 -9.20
N GLY A 26 -3.66 15.87 -8.43
CA GLY A 26 -4.82 14.98 -8.53
C GLY A 26 -5.78 15.32 -9.66
N GLY A 27 -5.53 16.45 -10.36
CA GLY A 27 -6.38 16.85 -11.47
C GLY A 27 -7.65 17.53 -11.05
N VAL A 28 -7.67 18.17 -9.88
CA VAL A 28 -8.87 18.86 -9.39
C VAL A 28 -8.54 20.29 -8.97
N GLU A 29 -9.58 21.11 -8.93
CA GLU A 29 -9.47 22.50 -8.46
C GLU A 29 -9.28 22.56 -6.95
N PRO A 30 -8.71 23.65 -6.41
CA PRO A 30 -8.53 23.77 -4.96
C PRO A 30 -9.82 23.59 -4.17
N ASN A 31 -10.94 24.06 -4.72
CA ASN A 31 -12.21 23.91 -4.05
C ASN A 31 -12.59 22.44 -3.86
N ALA A 32 -12.36 21.62 -4.89
CA ALA A 32 -12.62 20.18 -4.79
C ALA A 32 -11.67 19.53 -3.81
N GLN A 33 -10.40 19.95 -3.82
CA GLN A 33 -9.41 19.43 -2.86
C GLN A 33 -9.89 19.71 -1.44
N GLY A 34 -10.36 20.92 -1.17
CA GLY A 34 -10.88 21.28 0.14
C GLY A 34 -12.07 20.41 0.55
N LYS A 35 -12.95 20.12 -0.40
CA LYS A 35 -14.10 19.26 -0.11
C LYS A 35 -13.72 17.83 0.18
N TYR A 36 -12.69 17.32 -0.49
CA TYR A 36 -12.17 16.00 -0.17
C TYR A 36 -11.64 15.96 1.27
N GLU A 37 -10.88 17.00 1.65
CA GLU A 37 -10.28 17.04 2.98
C GLU A 37 -11.32 17.23 4.08
N SER A 38 -12.37 17.97 3.81
CA SER A 38 -13.42 18.21 4.81
C SER A 38 -14.41 17.05 4.93
N GLY A 39 -14.40 16.12 3.97
CA GLY A 39 -15.32 15.02 3.98
C GLY A 39 -16.64 15.30 3.29
N GLU A 40 -16.79 16.48 2.67
CA GLU A 40 -18.00 16.82 1.92
C GLU A 40 -18.14 15.97 0.66
N ARG A 41 -17.02 15.47 0.14
CA ARG A 41 -17.01 14.72 -1.11
C ARG A 41 -15.98 13.61 -1.03
N TRP A 42 -16.32 12.46 -1.58
CA TRP A 42 -15.38 11.34 -1.66
C TRP A 42 -14.42 11.55 -2.82
N PRO A 43 -13.12 11.30 -2.65
CA PRO A 43 -12.18 11.41 -3.76
C PRO A 43 -12.46 10.36 -4.81
N LYS A 44 -12.25 10.73 -6.06
CA LYS A 44 -12.44 9.81 -7.16
C LYS A 44 -11.23 8.92 -7.34
N ALA A 45 -11.45 7.77 -7.98
CA ALA A 45 -10.37 6.79 -8.14
C ALA A 45 -9.20 7.34 -8.94
N ASP A 46 -9.48 8.09 -10.01
CA ASP A 46 -8.39 8.65 -10.84
C ASP A 46 -7.58 9.69 -10.08
N TYR A 47 -8.22 10.46 -9.19
CA TYR A 47 -7.50 11.37 -8.30
C TYR A 47 -6.52 10.60 -7.42
N LEU A 48 -7.00 9.49 -6.83
CA LEU A 48 -6.17 8.68 -5.95
C LEU A 48 -4.98 8.06 -6.69
N VAL A 49 -5.20 7.61 -7.92
CA VAL A 49 -4.11 7.08 -8.74
C VAL A 49 -3.05 8.15 -8.98
N ALA A 50 -3.50 9.37 -9.33
CA ALA A 50 -2.58 10.45 -9.65
C ALA A 50 -1.73 10.84 -8.45
N VAL A 51 -2.34 10.98 -7.26
CA VAL A 51 -1.57 11.39 -6.09
C VAL A 51 -0.68 10.25 -5.59
N ALA A 52 -1.09 8.99 -5.79
CA ALA A 52 -0.25 7.85 -5.43
C ALA A 52 1.07 7.87 -6.20
N GLN A 53 1.03 8.28 -7.47
CA GLN A 53 2.22 8.34 -8.31
C GLN A 53 3.21 9.40 -7.81
N LYS A 54 2.75 10.34 -7.00
CA LYS A 54 3.59 11.39 -6.44
C LYS A 54 4.00 11.15 -5.00
N GLY A 55 3.78 9.93 -4.51
CA GLY A 55 4.29 9.54 -3.20
C GLY A 55 3.25 9.54 -2.08
N VAL A 56 1.99 9.76 -2.39
CA VAL A 56 0.94 9.69 -1.38
C VAL A 56 0.68 8.21 -1.04
N ASP A 57 0.61 7.92 0.24
CA ASP A 57 0.29 6.57 0.71
C ASP A 57 -1.23 6.38 0.65
N VAL A 58 -1.71 5.98 -0.52
CA VAL A 58 -3.15 5.83 -0.76
C VAL A 58 -3.75 4.72 0.08
N LEU A 59 -2.98 3.67 0.36
CA LEU A 59 -3.46 2.62 1.24
C LEU A 59 -3.79 3.20 2.61
N TYR A 60 -2.89 4.05 3.13
CA TYR A 60 -3.14 4.71 4.40
C TYR A 60 -4.38 5.60 4.32
N VAL A 61 -4.51 6.37 3.23
CA VAL A 61 -5.66 7.25 3.05
C VAL A 61 -6.95 6.45 3.14
N LEU A 62 -7.01 5.30 2.50
CA LEU A 62 -8.23 4.51 2.43
C LEU A 62 -8.49 3.67 3.67
N THR A 63 -7.45 3.14 4.28
CA THR A 63 -7.62 2.13 5.33
C THR A 63 -7.15 2.57 6.71
N GLY A 64 -6.32 3.60 6.77
CA GLY A 64 -5.72 4.02 8.03
C GLY A 64 -4.46 3.27 8.40
N GLU A 65 -4.02 2.34 7.56
CA GLU A 65 -2.80 1.58 7.80
C GLU A 65 -1.75 1.95 6.77
N ARG A 66 -0.57 2.30 7.24
CA ARG A 66 0.54 2.64 6.36
C ARG A 66 1.03 1.38 5.66
N ALA A 67 1.40 1.52 4.39
CA ALA A 67 1.96 0.40 3.64
C ALA A 67 3.21 -0.15 4.34
N ALA A 68 4.04 0.72 4.89
CA ALA A 68 5.24 0.29 5.63
C ALA A 68 4.88 -0.53 6.86
N GLU A 69 3.80 -0.16 7.55
CA GLU A 69 3.36 -0.90 8.73
C GLU A 69 2.89 -2.29 8.36
N LEU A 70 2.25 -2.44 7.21
CA LEU A 70 1.83 -3.75 6.75
C LEU A 70 3.04 -4.64 6.44
N ALA A 71 4.07 -4.04 5.85
CA ALA A 71 5.30 -4.78 5.58
C ALA A 71 5.96 -5.24 6.88
N ASP A 72 5.85 -4.43 7.94
CA ASP A 72 6.44 -4.76 9.23
C ASP A 72 5.74 -5.93 9.92
N ARG A 73 4.60 -6.37 9.41
CA ARG A 73 3.91 -7.53 9.97
C ARG A 73 4.61 -8.84 9.63
N LEU A 74 5.52 -8.80 8.68
CA LEU A 74 6.31 -9.98 8.37
C LEU A 74 7.33 -10.23 9.47
N ALA A 75 7.55 -11.49 9.80
CA ALA A 75 8.63 -11.86 10.71
C ALA A 75 9.97 -11.45 10.06
N PRO A 76 11.00 -11.13 10.88
CA PRO A 76 12.28 -10.71 10.29
C PRO A 76 12.86 -11.68 9.27
N ALA A 77 12.74 -12.99 9.52
CA ALA A 77 13.22 -13.97 8.58
C ALA A 77 12.45 -13.94 7.26
N GLU A 78 11.14 -13.71 7.35
CA GLU A 78 10.30 -13.60 6.17
C GLU A 78 10.63 -12.37 5.36
N ALA A 79 10.82 -11.24 6.04
CA ALA A 79 11.17 -9.99 5.38
C ALA A 79 12.50 -10.11 4.65
N LYS A 80 13.48 -10.77 5.30
CA LYS A 80 14.79 -10.97 4.70
C LYS A 80 14.70 -11.88 3.49
N LEU A 81 13.92 -12.95 3.60
CA LEU A 81 13.73 -13.90 2.50
C LEU A 81 13.12 -13.19 1.30
N LEU A 82 12.10 -12.36 1.53
CA LEU A 82 11.45 -11.62 0.48
C LEU A 82 12.42 -10.65 -0.20
N ALA A 83 13.21 -9.93 0.60
CA ALA A 83 14.20 -8.99 0.06
C ALA A 83 15.23 -9.72 -0.81
N ASN A 84 15.70 -10.86 -0.33
CA ASN A 84 16.66 -11.66 -1.08
C ASN A 84 16.06 -12.15 -2.38
N TYR A 85 14.82 -12.63 -2.31
CA TYR A 85 14.12 -13.14 -3.49
C TYR A 85 14.02 -12.05 -4.56
N ARG A 86 13.61 -10.85 -4.15
CA ARG A 86 13.44 -9.73 -5.07
C ARG A 86 14.74 -9.29 -5.71
N ALA A 87 15.86 -9.50 -5.04
CA ALA A 87 17.17 -9.12 -5.56
C ALA A 87 17.73 -10.14 -6.56
N LEU A 88 17.15 -11.33 -6.64
CA LEU A 88 17.66 -12.36 -7.52
C LEU A 88 17.22 -12.16 -8.96
N PRO A 89 18.05 -12.58 -9.95
CA PRO A 89 17.60 -12.63 -11.33
C PRO A 89 16.49 -13.67 -11.47
N GLU A 90 15.73 -13.57 -12.55
CA GLU A 90 14.53 -14.37 -12.72
C GLU A 90 14.80 -15.88 -12.63
N HIS A 91 15.86 -16.36 -13.27
CA HIS A 91 16.14 -17.80 -13.25
C HIS A 91 16.43 -18.30 -11.84
N ALA A 92 17.05 -17.45 -11.01
CA ALA A 92 17.32 -17.81 -9.63
C ALA A 92 16.03 -17.76 -8.80
N GLN A 93 15.14 -16.82 -9.09
CA GLN A 93 13.84 -16.76 -8.43
C GLN A 93 13.04 -18.04 -8.71
N LEU A 94 13.07 -18.51 -9.95
CA LEU A 94 12.37 -19.74 -10.31
C LEU A 94 12.95 -20.94 -9.58
N ALA A 95 14.28 -21.01 -9.49
CA ALA A 95 14.94 -22.10 -8.78
C ALA A 95 14.58 -22.10 -7.29
N LEU A 96 14.57 -20.91 -6.69
CA LEU A 96 14.24 -20.79 -5.27
C LEU A 96 12.78 -21.17 -5.03
N SER A 97 11.88 -20.77 -5.91
CA SER A 97 10.47 -21.12 -5.80
C SER A 97 10.26 -22.63 -5.89
N ALA A 98 10.94 -23.28 -6.83
CA ALA A 98 10.85 -24.73 -6.98
C ALA A 98 11.35 -25.44 -5.73
N MET A 99 12.44 -24.94 -5.15
CA MET A 99 12.98 -25.50 -3.93
C MET A 99 12.00 -25.34 -2.76
N ALA A 100 11.39 -24.18 -2.67
CA ALA A 100 10.40 -23.92 -1.61
C ALA A 100 9.19 -24.82 -1.77
N ASP A 101 8.72 -25.01 -3.00
CA ASP A 101 7.59 -25.91 -3.27
C ASP A 101 7.92 -27.33 -2.87
N ALA A 102 9.12 -27.79 -3.23
CA ALA A 102 9.55 -29.15 -2.88
C ALA A 102 9.64 -29.32 -1.37
N ALA A 103 10.21 -28.33 -0.68
CA ALA A 103 10.31 -28.37 0.77
C ALA A 103 8.92 -28.38 1.43
N ALA A 104 8.01 -27.60 0.90
CA ALA A 104 6.65 -27.53 1.45
C ALA A 104 5.93 -28.86 1.30
N SER A 105 6.20 -29.60 0.23
CA SER A 105 5.55 -30.89 0.00
C SER A 105 6.03 -31.98 0.95
N LEU A 106 7.12 -31.75 1.67
CA LEU A 106 7.63 -32.69 2.66
C LEU A 106 6.92 -32.57 4.01
N VAL A 107 6.18 -31.48 4.19
CA VAL A 107 5.49 -31.23 5.47
C VAL A 107 4.24 -32.10 5.54
N PRO A 108 3.99 -32.79 6.67
CA PRO A 108 2.76 -33.57 6.79
C PRO A 108 1.54 -32.67 6.59
N ASN A 109 0.47 -33.26 6.11
CA ASN A 109 -0.77 -32.54 5.88
C ASN A 109 -1.24 -31.89 7.16
N LYS A 110 -1.45 -30.59 7.11
CA LYS A 110 -1.93 -29.85 8.27
C LYS A 110 -3.43 -29.90 8.34
N PRO A 111 -3.94 -30.03 9.51
CA PRO A 111 -5.37 -29.79 9.62
C PRO A 111 -5.60 -28.41 9.13
N ASP A 112 -6.33 -28.12 8.54
CA ASP A 112 -6.34 -26.96 7.92
C ASP A 112 -6.89 -25.96 8.49
N GLY A 113 -7.21 -26.01 8.88
CA GLY A 113 -7.68 -25.09 9.38
C GLY A 113 -7.43 -23.91 8.90
N LYS A 114 -7.18 -23.95 8.63
CA LYS A 114 -6.97 -23.18 8.26
C LYS A 114 -7.12 -22.70 7.31
N ARG A 115 -7.09 -22.68 6.86
CA ARG A 115 -7.15 -22.24 5.92
C ARG A 115 -8.15 -21.95 5.51
N GLY A 116 -8.54 -21.63 5.63
CA GLY A 116 -9.39 -21.33 5.37
C GLY A 116 -10.23 -21.59 4.91
N ARG A 117 -10.49 -21.96 4.87
CA ARG A 117 -11.32 -22.18 4.38
C ARG A 117 -12.16 -21.55 4.58
#